data_ceaf15684c480e72f2df25bf5d18d163
#
_entry.id   ceaf15684c480e72f2df25bf5d18d163
#
_cell.length_a   1.000
_cell.length_b   1.000
_cell.length_c   1.000
_cell.angle_alpha   90.00
_cell.angle_beta   90.00
_cell.angle_gamma   90.00
#
_symmetry.space_group_name_H-M   'P 1'
#
loop_
_entity.id
_entity.type
_entity.pdbx_description
1 polymer ?
#
loop_
_entity_poly.entity_id
_entity_poly.type
_entity_poly.pdbx_seq_one_letter_code
_entity_poly.pdbx_strand_id
1 'polypeptide(L)'
;MARSTGSTRLKSHPRRRLLAAMVGLLEYSDRTQAGVQKKRSGWWKLNDRQREILSSSYLERLNETSNLIKKNNQIVQQILDHSLAFYNISFPDLLRFQSAHKSDPRPIGDHTSVVQSLKHFVRDWSTAGAHERESTFPQILSTLETLCPEGGDQRARQKILVPGAGLGRLAYEISALGFTTVANEYSFYMSMAHRWVLSLADHDEGGTQHTYYPFVNWWSHQRESRNVLRGITFPEVQPSSKALERYTLLEGDFTKLFLDDGERGSYDAVVTLFFIDTARNIVEYLENIHAVLKAGGTWINLGPLLYGTGPWVEPSLGEILQMAQRLGFELLPTDGRFGADSFNGQVPEWKGKVRGCLAGYSWDKESLSRNAYEAQFWVARKVR
;
A
#
# COMPACT_ATOMS: atom_id res chain seq x y z
N MET A 1 3.27 21.59 20.20
CA MET A 1 4.54 21.15 20.81
C MET A 1 4.42 19.69 21.24
N ALA A 2 4.64 18.77 20.30
CA ALA A 2 4.66 17.31 20.58
C ALA A 2 5.89 16.70 19.90
N ARG A 3 7.08 17.10 20.34
CA ARG A 3 8.38 16.72 19.73
C ARG A 3 9.25 15.79 20.59
N SER A 4 8.82 15.31 21.76
CA SER A 4 9.76 14.62 22.66
C SER A 4 9.56 13.11 22.84
N THR A 5 8.45 12.52 22.43
CA THR A 5 8.22 11.09 22.64
C THR A 5 8.70 10.17 21.50
N GLY A 6 8.98 10.73 20.32
CA GLY A 6 9.46 9.96 19.15
C GLY A 6 10.92 9.52 19.22
N SER A 7 11.77 10.29 19.90
CA SER A 7 13.22 10.09 19.88
C SER A 7 13.72 8.87 20.65
N THR A 8 13.02 8.46 21.71
CA THR A 8 13.50 7.35 22.55
C THR A 8 13.09 5.97 22.03
N ARG A 9 11.95 5.86 21.33
CA ARG A 9 11.47 4.61 20.69
C ARG A 9 12.21 4.24 19.39
N LEU A 10 12.88 5.22 18.76
CA LEU A 10 13.64 5.00 17.50
C LEU A 10 15.05 4.41 17.69
N LYS A 11 15.52 4.24 18.93
CA LYS A 11 16.94 3.90 19.22
C LYS A 11 17.35 2.45 19.01
N SER A 12 16.42 1.51 18.73
CA SER A 12 16.83 0.12 18.50
C SER A 12 16.31 -0.42 17.17
N HIS A 13 15.32 -1.23 17.18
CA HIS A 13 14.82 -1.98 16.03
C HIS A 13 14.19 -1.13 14.90
N PRO A 14 13.35 -0.11 15.14
CA PRO A 14 12.79 0.70 14.07
C PRO A 14 13.83 1.47 13.26
N ARG A 15 14.85 2.04 13.90
CA ARG A 15 15.93 2.78 13.20
C ARG A 15 16.72 1.87 12.25
N ARG A 16 17.04 0.64 12.66
CA ARG A 16 17.73 -0.31 11.79
C ARG A 16 16.88 -0.66 10.56
N ARG A 17 15.59 -0.88 10.73
CA ARG A 17 14.65 -1.15 9.61
C ARG A 17 14.55 0.04 8.66
N LEU A 18 14.48 1.26 9.18
CA LEU A 18 14.45 2.49 8.38
C LEU A 18 15.73 2.62 7.55
N LEU A 19 16.91 2.50 8.18
CA LEU A 19 18.19 2.58 7.47
C LEU A 19 18.34 1.44 6.44
N ALA A 20 17.87 0.24 6.75
CA ALA A 20 17.86 -0.88 5.81
C ALA A 20 16.95 -0.58 4.59
N ALA A 21 15.81 0.04 4.78
CA ALA A 21 14.93 0.44 3.70
C ALA A 21 15.56 1.54 2.83
N MET A 22 16.23 2.54 3.44
CA MET A 22 16.99 3.56 2.71
C MET A 22 18.13 2.98 1.89
N VAL A 23 18.88 2.00 2.43
CA VAL A 23 19.90 1.28 1.66
C VAL A 23 19.26 0.53 0.49
N GLY A 24 18.08 -0.05 0.67
CA GLY A 24 17.33 -0.69 -0.42
C GLY A 24 17.03 0.28 -1.57
N LEU A 25 16.62 1.52 -1.26
CA LEU A 25 16.43 2.59 -2.25
C LEU A 25 17.75 2.99 -2.90
N LEU A 26 18.79 3.21 -2.12
CA LEU A 26 20.12 3.58 -2.60
C LEU A 26 20.67 2.57 -3.63
N GLU A 27 20.45 1.27 -3.40
CA GLU A 27 20.92 0.19 -4.27
C GLU A 27 19.92 -0.21 -5.39
N TYR A 28 18.82 0.50 -5.53
CA TYR A 28 17.76 0.16 -6.49
C TYR A 28 18.28 -0.03 -7.93
N SER A 29 19.04 0.94 -8.42
CA SER A 29 19.55 0.92 -9.80
C SER A 29 20.45 -0.30 -10.03
N ASP A 30 21.43 -0.51 -9.18
CA ASP A 30 22.44 -1.57 -9.34
C ASP A 30 21.80 -2.95 -9.31
N ARG A 31 20.90 -3.17 -8.34
CA ARG A 31 20.20 -4.45 -8.19
C ARG A 31 19.24 -4.72 -9.34
N THR A 32 18.55 -3.69 -9.84
CA THR A 32 17.66 -3.82 -10.97
C THR A 32 18.44 -4.09 -12.26
N GLN A 33 19.56 -3.38 -12.48
CA GLN A 33 20.45 -3.61 -13.60
C GLN A 33 21.06 -5.03 -13.61
N ALA A 34 21.36 -5.61 -12.45
CA ALA A 34 21.82 -6.99 -12.35
C ALA A 34 20.81 -7.98 -12.97
N GLY A 35 19.50 -7.72 -12.82
CA GLY A 35 18.44 -8.49 -13.48
C GLY A 35 18.51 -8.41 -15.01
N VAL A 36 18.81 -7.25 -15.57
CA VAL A 36 19.00 -7.05 -17.02
C VAL A 36 20.25 -7.78 -17.50
N GLN A 37 21.35 -7.70 -16.75
CA GLN A 37 22.59 -8.41 -17.09
C GLN A 37 22.42 -9.94 -17.10
N LYS A 38 21.63 -10.48 -16.16
CA LYS A 38 21.27 -11.90 -16.16
C LYS A 38 20.53 -12.30 -17.45
N LYS A 39 19.60 -11.47 -17.93
CA LYS A 39 18.91 -11.71 -19.22
C LYS A 39 19.86 -11.59 -20.41
N ARG A 40 20.78 -10.63 -20.38
CA ARG A 40 21.83 -10.45 -21.40
C ARG A 40 22.75 -11.68 -21.46
N SER A 41 23.14 -12.21 -20.31
CA SER A 41 23.92 -13.45 -20.22
C SER A 41 23.15 -14.64 -20.79
N GLY A 42 21.82 -14.67 -20.61
CA GLY A 42 20.95 -15.67 -21.24
C GLY A 42 20.95 -15.59 -22.77
N TRP A 43 20.94 -14.39 -23.32
CA TRP A 43 21.05 -14.18 -24.77
C TRP A 43 22.36 -14.78 -25.35
N TRP A 44 23.48 -14.59 -24.67
CA TRP A 44 24.76 -15.08 -25.12
C TRP A 44 24.92 -16.61 -25.00
N LYS A 45 24.01 -17.31 -24.33
CA LYS A 45 23.96 -18.77 -24.30
C LYS A 45 23.27 -19.36 -25.54
N LEU A 46 22.55 -18.57 -26.30
CA LEU A 46 21.93 -18.99 -27.54
C LEU A 46 22.99 -19.11 -28.64
N ASN A 47 22.86 -20.10 -29.53
CA ASN A 47 23.68 -20.18 -30.74
C ASN A 47 23.26 -19.12 -31.77
N ASP A 48 24.05 -18.94 -32.82
CA ASP A 48 23.84 -17.89 -33.82
C ASP A 48 22.47 -17.98 -34.48
N ARG A 49 22.07 -19.19 -34.91
CA ARG A 49 20.75 -19.41 -35.51
C ARG A 49 19.60 -19.07 -34.55
N GLN A 50 19.74 -19.40 -33.29
CA GLN A 50 18.71 -19.07 -32.29
C GLN A 50 18.60 -17.56 -32.03
N ARG A 51 19.73 -16.86 -32.03
CA ARG A 51 19.77 -15.40 -31.91
C ARG A 51 19.16 -14.73 -33.14
N GLU A 52 19.42 -15.25 -34.32
CA GLU A 52 18.87 -14.77 -35.59
C GLU A 52 17.33 -14.93 -35.61
N ILE A 53 16.81 -16.10 -35.15
CA ILE A 53 15.37 -16.36 -35.03
C ILE A 53 14.72 -15.42 -34.00
N LEU A 54 15.35 -15.18 -32.86
CA LEU A 54 14.82 -14.29 -31.81
C LEU A 54 14.88 -12.81 -32.21
N SER A 55 15.75 -12.44 -33.14
CA SER A 55 16.02 -11.06 -33.60
C SER A 55 16.82 -10.19 -32.61
N SER A 56 17.58 -9.25 -33.16
CA SER A 56 18.34 -8.22 -32.41
C SER A 56 17.45 -7.32 -31.53
N SER A 57 16.17 -7.22 -31.87
CA SER A 57 15.17 -6.46 -31.08
C SER A 57 15.13 -6.84 -29.61
N TYR A 58 15.51 -8.08 -29.26
CA TYR A 58 15.62 -8.50 -27.89
C TYR A 58 16.75 -7.76 -27.15
N LEU A 59 17.93 -7.58 -27.79
CA LEU A 59 19.04 -6.81 -27.22
C LEU A 59 18.72 -5.32 -27.13
N GLU A 60 18.06 -4.77 -28.14
CA GLU A 60 17.60 -3.38 -28.15
C GLU A 60 16.67 -3.12 -26.98
N ARG A 61 15.71 -4.02 -26.74
CA ARG A 61 14.83 -3.95 -25.56
C ARG A 61 15.60 -4.03 -24.24
N LEU A 62 16.64 -4.86 -24.12
CA LEU A 62 17.51 -4.91 -22.93
C LEU A 62 18.25 -3.59 -22.72
N ASN A 63 18.73 -2.96 -23.79
CA ASN A 63 19.41 -1.66 -23.72
C ASN A 63 18.44 -0.57 -23.26
N GLU A 64 17.25 -0.52 -23.88
CA GLU A 64 16.23 0.46 -23.48
C GLU A 64 15.77 0.22 -22.03
N THR A 65 15.53 -1.02 -21.62
CA THR A 65 15.23 -1.34 -20.21
C THR A 65 16.28 -0.77 -19.27
N SER A 66 17.58 -0.89 -19.61
CA SER A 66 18.66 -0.32 -18.80
C SER A 66 18.58 1.20 -18.70
N ASN A 67 18.19 1.89 -19.77
CA ASN A 67 17.99 3.34 -19.77
C ASN A 67 16.78 3.75 -18.91
N LEU A 68 15.68 3.00 -19.00
CA LEU A 68 14.48 3.27 -18.21
C LEU A 68 14.71 3.03 -16.71
N ILE A 69 15.54 2.07 -16.34
CA ILE A 69 15.95 1.88 -14.94
C ILE A 69 16.69 3.12 -14.42
N LYS A 70 17.54 3.75 -15.22
CA LYS A 70 18.21 5.00 -14.84
C LYS A 70 17.21 6.13 -14.63
N LYS A 71 16.18 6.23 -15.49
CA LYS A 71 15.09 7.21 -15.32
C LYS A 71 14.30 6.95 -14.02
N ASN A 72 13.94 5.69 -13.76
CA ASN A 72 13.27 5.31 -12.50
C ASN A 72 14.13 5.69 -11.29
N ASN A 73 15.45 5.52 -11.39
CA ASN A 73 16.36 5.84 -10.30
C ASN A 73 16.33 7.33 -9.92
N GLN A 74 15.97 8.23 -10.82
CA GLN A 74 15.81 9.66 -10.50
C GLN A 74 14.67 9.87 -9.51
N ILE A 75 13.55 9.17 -9.67
CA ILE A 75 12.43 9.20 -8.72
C ILE A 75 12.84 8.58 -7.39
N VAL A 76 13.53 7.44 -7.44
CA VAL A 76 14.01 6.74 -6.23
C VAL A 76 14.96 7.61 -5.42
N GLN A 77 15.84 8.38 -6.07
CA GLN A 77 16.71 9.33 -5.40
C GLN A 77 15.92 10.48 -4.76
N GLN A 78 14.91 11.03 -5.43
CA GLN A 78 14.04 12.05 -4.83
C GLN A 78 13.34 11.52 -3.57
N ILE A 79 12.84 10.28 -3.59
CA ILE A 79 12.24 9.64 -2.42
C ILE A 79 13.29 9.49 -1.31
N LEU A 80 14.51 9.09 -1.64
CA LEU A 80 15.61 8.93 -0.68
C LEU A 80 16.01 10.27 -0.06
N ASP A 81 16.22 11.30 -0.89
CA ASP A 81 16.63 12.63 -0.42
C ASP A 81 15.58 13.27 0.48
N HIS A 82 14.29 13.19 0.09
CA HIS A 82 13.17 13.60 0.93
C HIS A 82 13.18 12.84 2.27
N SER A 83 13.42 11.54 2.24
CA SER A 83 13.43 10.71 3.44
C SER A 83 14.61 11.02 4.36
N LEU A 84 15.81 11.24 3.81
CA LEU A 84 16.98 11.66 4.57
C LEU A 84 16.72 12.96 5.34
N ALA A 85 16.13 13.94 4.64
CA ALA A 85 15.75 15.22 5.25
C ALA A 85 14.68 15.04 6.33
N PHE A 86 13.60 14.30 6.04
CA PHE A 86 12.48 14.09 6.96
C PHE A 86 12.90 13.38 8.26
N TYR A 87 13.70 12.31 8.16
CA TYR A 87 14.16 11.54 9.33
C TYR A 87 15.42 12.10 9.98
N ASN A 88 15.93 13.22 9.48
CA ASN A 88 17.18 13.84 9.95
C ASN A 88 18.35 12.84 9.98
N ILE A 89 18.58 12.14 8.85
CA ILE A 89 19.68 11.21 8.65
C ILE A 89 20.60 11.79 7.59
N SER A 90 21.89 11.91 7.93
CA SER A 90 22.88 12.35 6.95
C SER A 90 23.24 11.24 5.95
N PHE A 91 23.51 11.63 4.70
CA PHE A 91 23.97 10.67 3.70
C PHE A 91 25.24 9.91 4.11
N PRO A 92 26.26 10.55 4.73
CA PRO A 92 27.42 9.83 5.29
C PRO A 92 27.05 8.79 6.36
N ASP A 93 26.02 9.03 7.20
CA ASP A 93 25.56 8.07 8.19
C ASP A 93 24.92 6.85 7.51
N LEU A 94 24.15 7.06 6.45
CA LEU A 94 23.59 5.98 5.64
C LEU A 94 24.69 5.13 5.00
N LEU A 95 25.72 5.76 4.42
CA LEU A 95 26.85 5.05 3.84
C LEU A 95 27.68 4.27 4.88
N ARG A 96 27.86 4.83 6.08
CA ARG A 96 28.50 4.11 7.19
C ARG A 96 27.69 2.88 7.59
N PHE A 97 26.38 3.03 7.69
CA PHE A 97 25.48 1.90 7.99
C PHE A 97 25.55 0.82 6.89
N GLN A 98 25.48 1.21 5.61
CA GLN A 98 25.60 0.28 4.48
C GLN A 98 26.95 -0.48 4.55
N SER A 99 28.06 0.24 4.74
CA SER A 99 29.40 -0.32 4.79
C SER A 99 29.58 -1.30 5.95
N ALA A 100 29.04 -0.97 7.13
CA ALA A 100 29.12 -1.83 8.31
C ALA A 100 28.39 -3.18 8.12
N HIS A 101 27.41 -3.26 7.20
CA HIS A 101 26.62 -4.47 6.93
C HIS A 101 26.93 -5.12 5.57
N LYS A 102 27.96 -4.64 4.87
CA LYS A 102 28.31 -5.16 3.54
C LYS A 102 28.70 -6.63 3.55
N SER A 103 29.23 -7.12 4.67
CA SER A 103 29.65 -8.51 4.86
C SER A 103 28.54 -9.40 5.42
N ASP A 104 27.35 -8.87 5.67
CA ASP A 104 26.23 -9.68 6.16
C ASP A 104 25.84 -10.73 5.10
N PRO A 105 25.47 -11.96 5.54
CA PRO A 105 25.12 -13.06 4.61
C PRO A 105 23.92 -12.73 3.71
N ARG A 106 23.08 -11.80 4.15
CA ARG A 106 21.93 -11.30 3.39
C ARG A 106 22.06 -9.80 3.17
N PRO A 107 21.72 -9.32 1.98
CA PRO A 107 21.65 -7.88 1.72
C PRO A 107 20.81 -7.17 2.76
N ILE A 108 21.30 -6.05 3.29
CA ILE A 108 20.62 -5.31 4.37
C ILE A 108 19.29 -4.70 3.91
N GLY A 109 19.21 -4.21 2.67
CA GLY A 109 17.97 -3.69 2.07
C GLY A 109 17.28 -4.77 1.23
N ASP A 110 15.96 -4.81 1.26
CA ASP A 110 15.14 -5.72 0.44
C ASP A 110 14.73 -5.09 -0.88
N HIS A 111 15.36 -5.53 -1.98
CA HIS A 111 15.05 -5.06 -3.33
C HIS A 111 13.59 -5.37 -3.75
N THR A 112 13.05 -6.50 -3.33
CA THR A 112 11.66 -6.87 -3.65
C THR A 112 10.69 -5.87 -3.03
N SER A 113 10.90 -5.50 -1.77
CA SER A 113 10.09 -4.47 -1.10
C SER A 113 10.20 -3.10 -1.77
N VAL A 114 11.40 -2.70 -2.25
CA VAL A 114 11.56 -1.46 -3.04
C VAL A 114 10.72 -1.52 -4.30
N VAL A 115 10.87 -2.57 -5.11
CA VAL A 115 10.11 -2.72 -6.37
C VAL A 115 8.61 -2.78 -6.11
N GLN A 116 8.17 -3.45 -5.07
CA GLN A 116 6.75 -3.53 -4.70
C GLN A 116 6.21 -2.16 -4.29
N SER A 117 6.92 -1.39 -3.45
CA SER A 117 6.47 -0.06 -3.05
C SER A 117 6.35 0.89 -4.24
N LEU A 118 7.31 0.84 -5.18
CA LEU A 118 7.25 1.65 -6.40
C LEU A 118 6.09 1.25 -7.33
N LYS A 119 5.71 -0.03 -7.38
CA LYS A 119 4.53 -0.47 -8.14
C LYS A 119 3.22 0.07 -7.60
N HIS A 120 3.15 0.37 -6.31
CA HIS A 120 1.96 0.97 -5.73
C HIS A 120 1.67 2.36 -6.27
N PHE A 121 2.63 3.08 -6.88
CA PHE A 121 2.32 4.30 -7.64
C PHE A 121 1.36 4.05 -8.80
N VAL A 122 1.46 2.88 -9.46
CA VAL A 122 0.50 2.49 -10.52
C VAL A 122 -0.91 2.41 -9.96
N ARG A 123 -1.10 1.61 -8.89
CA ARG A 123 -2.41 1.38 -8.28
C ARG A 123 -2.98 2.64 -7.64
N ASP A 124 -2.16 3.32 -6.83
CA ASP A 124 -2.66 4.35 -5.93
C ASP A 124 -2.70 5.74 -6.58
N TRP A 125 -1.76 6.06 -7.46
CA TRP A 125 -1.57 7.43 -7.90
C TRP A 125 -1.55 7.63 -9.42
N SER A 126 -1.87 6.61 -10.24
CA SER A 126 -1.94 6.76 -11.69
C SER A 126 -3.29 6.33 -12.28
N THR A 127 -3.63 6.87 -13.44
CA THR A 127 -4.82 6.45 -14.21
C THR A 127 -4.75 4.99 -14.63
N ALA A 128 -3.55 4.42 -14.81
CA ALA A 128 -3.38 3.01 -15.14
C ALA A 128 -3.95 2.06 -14.06
N GLY A 129 -3.94 2.49 -12.79
CA GLY A 129 -4.50 1.77 -11.66
C GLY A 129 -5.95 2.13 -11.30
N ALA A 130 -6.60 3.05 -12.03
CA ALA A 130 -7.95 3.52 -11.72
C ALA A 130 -8.95 2.38 -11.53
N HIS A 131 -8.90 1.35 -12.39
CA HIS A 131 -9.80 0.21 -12.35
C HIS A 131 -9.71 -0.63 -11.05
N GLU A 132 -8.53 -0.66 -10.38
CA GLU A 132 -8.37 -1.32 -9.08
C GLU A 132 -9.05 -0.48 -7.98
N ARG A 133 -8.92 0.85 -8.06
CA ARG A 133 -9.57 1.77 -7.11
C ARG A 133 -11.08 1.83 -7.31
N GLU A 134 -11.53 1.89 -8.56
CA GLU A 134 -12.96 1.90 -8.93
C GLU A 134 -13.71 0.64 -8.46
N SER A 135 -13.02 -0.49 -8.36
CA SER A 135 -13.60 -1.73 -7.84
C SER A 135 -13.65 -1.82 -6.31
N THR A 136 -12.99 -0.89 -5.58
CA THR A 136 -12.80 -1.02 -4.12
C THR A 136 -13.13 0.26 -3.34
N PHE A 137 -12.74 1.44 -3.82
CA PHE A 137 -12.91 2.69 -3.07
C PHE A 137 -14.38 3.13 -2.92
N PRO A 138 -15.25 3.01 -3.95
CA PRO A 138 -16.64 3.48 -3.84
C PRO A 138 -17.40 2.85 -2.69
N GLN A 139 -17.21 1.56 -2.41
CA GLN A 139 -17.84 0.85 -1.31
C GLN A 139 -17.50 1.49 0.05
N ILE A 140 -16.23 1.85 0.23
CA ILE A 140 -15.70 2.43 1.46
C ILE A 140 -16.15 3.89 1.59
N LEU A 141 -15.87 4.70 0.55
CA LEU A 141 -16.14 6.15 0.59
C LEU A 141 -17.63 6.45 0.74
N SER A 142 -18.50 5.79 -0.04
CA SER A 142 -19.94 5.99 0.07
C SER A 142 -20.52 5.50 1.40
N THR A 143 -19.92 4.45 2.00
CA THR A 143 -20.28 4.02 3.36
C THR A 143 -19.96 5.10 4.38
N LEU A 144 -18.76 5.69 4.33
CA LEU A 144 -18.37 6.79 5.22
C LEU A 144 -19.27 8.03 5.03
N GLU A 145 -19.62 8.36 3.79
CA GLU A 145 -20.56 9.46 3.49
C GLU A 145 -21.97 9.18 4.03
N THR A 146 -22.43 7.93 3.95
CA THR A 146 -23.73 7.52 4.51
C THR A 146 -23.74 7.57 6.04
N LEU A 147 -22.62 7.19 6.68
CA LEU A 147 -22.47 7.25 8.15
C LEU A 147 -22.39 8.70 8.66
N CYS A 148 -21.86 9.62 7.84
CA CYS A 148 -21.76 11.04 8.16
C CYS A 148 -22.17 11.88 6.93
N PRO A 149 -23.49 11.99 6.64
CA PRO A 149 -24.00 12.69 5.47
C PRO A 149 -23.79 14.21 5.53
N GLU A 150 -23.73 14.75 6.74
CA GLU A 150 -23.47 16.17 6.97
C GLU A 150 -22.01 16.46 6.70
N GLY A 151 -21.69 17.25 5.70
CA GLY A 151 -20.32 17.63 5.34
C GLY A 151 -19.65 18.59 6.34
N GLY A 152 -18.49 19.13 5.95
CA GLY A 152 -17.83 20.22 6.67
C GLY A 152 -17.39 19.84 8.08
N ASP A 153 -17.78 20.65 9.07
CA ASP A 153 -17.34 20.52 10.46
C ASP A 153 -17.73 19.18 11.13
N GLN A 154 -18.83 18.58 10.70
CA GLN A 154 -19.24 17.28 11.24
C GLN A 154 -18.25 16.19 10.86
N ARG A 155 -17.85 16.11 9.57
CA ARG A 155 -16.83 15.15 9.10
C ARG A 155 -15.47 15.43 9.73
N ALA A 156 -15.12 16.70 9.94
CA ALA A 156 -13.86 17.09 10.56
C ALA A 156 -13.70 16.58 12.00
N ARG A 157 -14.82 16.35 12.71
CA ARG A 157 -14.85 15.78 14.07
C ARG A 157 -14.76 14.26 14.09
N GLN A 158 -15.01 13.60 12.97
CA GLN A 158 -14.92 12.15 12.84
C GLN A 158 -13.49 11.73 12.57
N LYS A 159 -12.91 10.90 13.43
CA LYS A 159 -11.54 10.40 13.33
C LYS A 159 -11.55 9.01 12.70
N ILE A 160 -10.96 8.87 11.53
CA ILE A 160 -10.93 7.62 10.75
C ILE A 160 -9.51 7.05 10.77
N LEU A 161 -9.37 5.77 11.12
CA LEU A 161 -8.10 5.04 11.07
C LEU A 161 -8.06 4.14 9.84
N VAL A 162 -6.96 4.22 9.08
CA VAL A 162 -6.71 3.40 7.90
C VAL A 162 -5.39 2.64 8.11
N PRO A 163 -5.40 1.44 8.71
CA PRO A 163 -4.20 0.63 8.87
C PRO A 163 -3.81 -0.06 7.55
N GLY A 164 -2.51 -0.25 7.32
CA GLY A 164 -1.98 -0.78 6.07
C GLY A 164 -2.18 0.17 4.89
N ALA A 165 -2.02 1.48 5.12
CA ALA A 165 -2.39 2.53 4.16
C ALA A 165 -1.57 2.50 2.85
N GLY A 166 -0.45 1.76 2.77
CA GLY A 166 0.41 1.72 1.59
C GLY A 166 0.91 3.10 1.18
N LEU A 167 0.67 3.53 -0.07
CA LEU A 167 1.01 4.89 -0.53
C LEU A 167 -0.08 5.94 -0.21
N GLY A 168 -1.06 5.60 0.61
CA GLY A 168 -1.99 6.54 1.24
C GLY A 168 -3.14 7.03 0.40
N ARG A 169 -3.36 6.55 -0.82
CA ARG A 169 -4.41 7.10 -1.69
C ARG A 169 -5.80 7.02 -1.06
N LEU A 170 -6.21 5.88 -0.53
CA LEU A 170 -7.52 5.78 0.12
C LEU A 170 -7.63 6.71 1.34
N ALA A 171 -6.61 6.75 2.18
CA ALA A 171 -6.60 7.64 3.33
C ALA A 171 -6.63 9.12 2.91
N TYR A 172 -5.98 9.49 1.81
CA TYR A 172 -6.06 10.82 1.22
C TYR A 172 -7.49 11.14 0.73
N GLU A 173 -8.14 10.23 0.01
CA GLU A 173 -9.54 10.42 -0.44
C GLU A 173 -10.49 10.61 0.75
N ILE A 174 -10.32 9.84 1.82
CA ILE A 174 -11.10 10.01 3.07
C ILE A 174 -10.86 11.40 3.67
N SER A 175 -9.61 11.85 3.71
CA SER A 175 -9.28 13.20 4.20
C SER A 175 -9.83 14.30 3.29
N ALA A 176 -9.79 14.10 1.97
CA ALA A 176 -10.38 15.02 0.99
C ALA A 176 -11.90 15.15 1.12
N LEU A 177 -12.60 14.09 1.59
CA LEU A 177 -14.02 14.15 1.96
C LEU A 177 -14.26 14.98 3.25
N GLY A 178 -13.23 15.45 3.93
CA GLY A 178 -13.29 16.29 5.12
C GLY A 178 -13.12 15.58 6.46
N PHE A 179 -12.87 14.28 6.48
CA PHE A 179 -12.64 13.51 7.71
C PHE A 179 -11.23 13.74 8.28
N THR A 180 -11.11 13.71 9.62
CA THR A 180 -9.80 13.62 10.27
C THR A 180 -9.26 12.21 10.10
N THR A 181 -8.20 12.04 9.33
CA THR A 181 -7.74 10.73 8.88
C THR A 181 -6.35 10.40 9.44
N VAL A 182 -6.24 9.23 10.03
CA VAL A 182 -4.99 8.65 10.50
C VAL A 182 -4.64 7.44 9.65
N ALA A 183 -3.65 7.57 8.80
CA ALA A 183 -3.06 6.46 8.06
C ALA A 183 -2.00 5.78 8.93
N ASN A 184 -1.98 4.45 8.94
CA ASN A 184 -0.91 3.69 9.58
C ASN A 184 -0.22 2.77 8.57
N GLU A 185 1.11 2.75 8.57
CA GLU A 185 1.90 1.90 7.69
C GLU A 185 3.10 1.31 8.44
N TYR A 186 3.32 0.00 8.25
CA TYR A 186 4.42 -0.72 8.88
C TYR A 186 5.72 -0.70 8.09
N SER A 187 5.62 -0.70 6.76
CA SER A 187 6.74 -0.78 5.84
C SER A 187 7.39 0.59 5.63
N PHE A 188 8.64 0.76 6.03
CA PHE A 188 9.36 1.99 5.72
C PHE A 188 9.56 2.24 4.23
N TYR A 189 9.59 1.17 3.40
CA TYR A 189 9.62 1.32 1.93
C TYR A 189 8.36 2.03 1.42
N MET A 190 7.19 1.65 1.96
CA MET A 190 5.92 2.32 1.65
C MET A 190 5.86 3.72 2.27
N SER A 191 6.19 3.87 3.55
CA SER A 191 6.11 5.15 4.26
C SER A 191 6.96 6.24 3.61
N MET A 192 8.17 5.92 3.15
CA MET A 192 9.04 6.89 2.46
C MET A 192 8.42 7.36 1.12
N ALA A 193 7.93 6.43 0.30
CA ALA A 193 7.27 6.76 -0.96
C ALA A 193 5.94 7.50 -0.74
N HIS A 194 5.18 7.13 0.29
CA HIS A 194 3.95 7.77 0.72
C HIS A 194 4.19 9.24 1.13
N ARG A 195 5.16 9.50 2.01
CA ARG A 195 5.51 10.87 2.42
C ARG A 195 5.95 11.71 1.24
N TRP A 196 6.77 11.13 0.37
CA TRP A 196 7.26 11.83 -0.81
C TRP A 196 6.12 12.22 -1.76
N VAL A 197 5.19 11.32 -2.09
CA VAL A 197 4.08 11.66 -2.98
C VAL A 197 3.16 12.72 -2.38
N LEU A 198 2.92 12.68 -1.06
CA LEU A 198 2.13 13.72 -0.40
C LEU A 198 2.88 15.06 -0.30
N SER A 199 4.21 15.06 -0.31
CA SER A 199 4.99 16.30 -0.33
C SER A 199 4.94 17.05 -1.67
N LEU A 200 4.35 16.44 -2.71
CA LEU A 200 4.10 17.08 -4.01
C LEU A 200 2.88 18.03 -3.97
N ALA A 201 2.25 18.18 -2.79
CA ALA A 201 1.09 19.05 -2.63
C ALA A 201 1.44 20.51 -2.93
N ASP A 202 0.61 21.16 -3.76
CA ASP A 202 0.59 22.60 -4.01
C ASP A 202 1.94 23.25 -4.43
N HIS A 203 2.88 22.46 -4.97
CA HIS A 203 4.20 22.97 -5.31
C HIS A 203 4.23 23.80 -6.61
N ASP A 204 3.22 23.69 -7.51
CA ASP A 204 3.13 24.48 -8.74
C ASP A 204 1.69 24.65 -9.23
N GLU A 205 1.36 25.79 -9.83
CA GLU A 205 0.17 25.98 -10.64
C GLU A 205 0.26 25.05 -11.88
N GLY A 206 -0.30 23.83 -11.80
CA GLY A 206 -0.28 22.83 -12.86
C GLY A 206 0.20 21.45 -12.39
N GLY A 207 0.79 21.34 -11.20
CA GLY A 207 1.23 20.10 -10.57
C GLY A 207 2.41 19.42 -11.29
N THR A 208 3.41 18.97 -10.53
CA THR A 208 4.53 18.19 -11.10
C THR A 208 4.11 16.75 -11.32
N GLN A 209 4.09 16.31 -12.59
CA GLN A 209 3.90 14.90 -12.92
C GLN A 209 5.25 14.21 -13.13
N HIS A 210 5.35 12.99 -12.61
CA HIS A 210 6.51 12.13 -12.78
C HIS A 210 6.16 10.96 -13.71
N THR A 211 7.14 10.51 -14.49
CA THR A 211 7.00 9.32 -15.31
C THR A 211 7.83 8.18 -14.72
N TYR A 212 7.16 7.09 -14.34
CA TYR A 212 7.75 5.87 -13.82
C TYR A 212 7.53 4.70 -14.78
N TYR A 213 8.48 3.80 -14.89
CA TYR A 213 8.45 2.63 -15.78
C TYR A 213 8.37 1.34 -14.93
N PRO A 214 7.18 0.97 -14.47
CA PRO A 214 7.02 -0.13 -13.49
C PRO A 214 7.28 -1.52 -14.06
N PHE A 215 7.17 -1.67 -15.38
CA PHE A 215 7.18 -2.98 -16.04
C PHE A 215 8.57 -3.45 -16.45
N VAL A 216 9.62 -2.64 -16.27
CA VAL A 216 11.01 -2.99 -16.60
C VAL A 216 11.52 -4.25 -15.91
N ASN A 217 10.93 -4.60 -14.75
CA ASN A 217 11.23 -5.82 -14.00
C ASN A 217 10.30 -6.99 -14.32
N TRP A 218 9.25 -6.78 -15.17
CA TRP A 218 8.20 -7.74 -15.40
C TRP A 218 8.17 -8.20 -16.86
N TRP A 219 8.91 -9.24 -17.18
CA TRP A 219 9.10 -9.73 -18.54
C TRP A 219 8.15 -10.87 -18.93
N SER A 220 7.55 -11.54 -17.94
CA SER A 220 6.56 -12.59 -18.16
C SER A 220 5.19 -12.01 -18.44
N HIS A 221 4.36 -12.77 -19.15
CA HIS A 221 2.97 -12.42 -19.45
C HIS A 221 2.79 -11.11 -20.24
N GLN A 222 3.82 -10.69 -20.97
CA GLN A 222 3.72 -9.52 -21.83
C GLN A 222 3.15 -9.89 -23.19
N ARG A 223 2.14 -9.16 -23.65
CA ARG A 223 1.55 -9.32 -24.98
C ARG A 223 2.50 -8.83 -26.05
N GLU A 224 3.16 -7.71 -25.83
CA GLU A 224 4.11 -7.09 -26.74
C GLU A 224 5.33 -6.55 -25.99
N SER A 225 6.46 -6.44 -26.71
CA SER A 225 7.71 -5.91 -26.14
C SER A 225 7.59 -4.48 -25.63
N ARG A 226 6.78 -3.64 -26.28
CA ARG A 226 6.53 -2.25 -25.86
C ARG A 226 5.90 -2.15 -24.47
N ASN A 227 5.15 -3.17 -24.03
CA ASN A 227 4.49 -3.16 -22.73
C ASN A 227 5.50 -3.16 -21.58
N VAL A 228 6.67 -3.80 -21.75
CA VAL A 228 7.76 -3.76 -20.77
C VAL A 228 8.35 -2.36 -20.63
N LEU A 229 8.33 -1.61 -21.73
CA LEU A 229 9.00 -0.30 -21.85
C LEU A 229 8.06 0.88 -21.56
N ARG A 230 6.76 0.62 -21.36
CA ARG A 230 5.80 1.70 -21.18
C ARG A 230 5.96 2.38 -19.82
N GLY A 231 5.84 3.70 -19.82
CA GLY A 231 5.78 4.52 -18.62
C GLY A 231 4.34 4.74 -18.16
N ILE A 232 4.20 5.08 -16.91
CA ILE A 232 2.98 5.65 -16.31
C ILE A 232 3.30 7.03 -15.78
N THR A 233 2.34 7.93 -15.84
CA THR A 233 2.45 9.25 -15.20
C THR A 233 1.68 9.27 -13.89
N PHE A 234 2.23 9.95 -12.90
CA PHE A 234 1.63 10.14 -11.58
C PHE A 234 2.20 11.41 -10.90
N PRO A 235 1.52 12.00 -9.92
CA PRO A 235 0.18 11.65 -9.47
C PRO A 235 -0.87 12.09 -10.51
N GLU A 236 -1.94 11.30 -10.68
CA GLU A 236 -3.09 11.67 -11.52
C GLU A 236 -3.97 12.74 -10.86
N VAL A 237 -3.98 12.72 -9.52
CA VAL A 237 -4.62 13.74 -8.66
C VAL A 237 -3.51 14.33 -7.82
N GLN A 238 -3.28 15.62 -7.95
CA GLN A 238 -2.33 16.34 -7.14
C GLN A 238 -2.84 16.37 -5.69
N PRO A 239 -2.05 15.93 -4.70
CA PRO A 239 -2.41 16.11 -3.31
C PRO A 239 -2.65 17.61 -3.01
N SER A 240 -3.67 17.94 -2.21
CA SER A 240 -3.96 19.31 -1.82
C SER A 240 -3.59 19.57 -0.36
N SER A 241 -2.99 20.71 -0.05
CA SER A 241 -2.65 21.11 1.31
C SER A 241 -3.89 21.10 2.21
N LYS A 242 -5.04 21.52 1.70
CA LYS A 242 -6.31 21.50 2.44
C LYS A 242 -6.72 20.09 2.89
N ALA A 243 -6.59 19.09 2.03
CA ALA A 243 -6.88 17.70 2.41
C ALA A 243 -5.85 17.20 3.44
N LEU A 244 -4.58 17.66 3.35
CA LEU A 244 -3.51 17.23 4.24
C LEU A 244 -3.53 17.90 5.62
N GLU A 245 -4.29 18.97 5.83
CA GLU A 245 -4.46 19.60 7.16
C GLU A 245 -4.99 18.63 8.21
N ARG A 246 -5.82 17.66 7.81
CA ARG A 246 -6.44 16.65 8.69
C ARG A 246 -5.89 15.25 8.49
N TYR A 247 -4.72 15.14 7.86
CA TYR A 247 -4.07 13.89 7.53
C TYR A 247 -2.86 13.63 8.42
N THR A 248 -2.78 12.46 9.01
CA THR A 248 -1.61 12.04 9.79
C THR A 248 -1.13 10.67 9.35
N LEU A 249 0.17 10.50 9.07
CA LEU A 249 0.77 9.19 8.84
C LEU A 249 1.53 8.74 10.10
N LEU A 250 1.11 7.62 10.67
CA LEU A 250 1.76 6.92 11.78
C LEU A 250 2.51 5.68 11.25
N GLU A 251 3.82 5.65 11.47
CA GLU A 251 4.70 4.58 11.00
C GLU A 251 4.96 3.56 12.10
N GLY A 252 4.60 2.31 11.85
CA GLY A 252 4.89 1.22 12.78
C GLY A 252 3.83 0.13 12.81
N ASP A 253 4.07 -0.81 13.70
CA ASP A 253 3.25 -2.01 13.88
C ASP A 253 1.88 -1.65 14.44
N PHE A 254 0.82 -1.96 13.69
CA PHE A 254 -0.57 -1.73 14.09
C PHE A 254 -0.89 -2.35 15.45
N THR A 255 -0.33 -3.51 15.76
CA THR A 255 -0.58 -4.21 17.03
C THR A 255 0.12 -3.56 18.23
N LYS A 256 0.97 -2.56 18.01
CA LYS A 256 1.76 -1.90 19.07
C LYS A 256 1.52 -0.41 19.20
N LEU A 257 1.22 0.27 18.09
CA LEU A 257 1.08 1.72 18.10
C LEU A 257 -0.18 2.21 18.81
N PHE A 258 -1.23 1.39 18.86
CA PHE A 258 -2.55 1.77 19.32
C PHE A 258 -2.92 1.11 20.68
N LEU A 259 -1.92 0.67 21.43
CA LEU A 259 -2.13 0.05 22.76
C LEU A 259 -2.31 1.07 23.89
N ASP A 260 -1.84 2.30 23.69
CA ASP A 260 -1.88 3.35 24.70
C ASP A 260 -3.34 3.79 24.97
N ASP A 261 -3.67 4.15 26.19
CA ASP A 261 -5.04 4.53 26.61
C ASP A 261 -5.61 5.71 25.80
N GLY A 262 -4.75 6.60 25.29
CA GLY A 262 -5.15 7.73 24.43
C GLY A 262 -5.67 7.33 23.03
N GLU A 263 -5.39 6.12 22.57
CA GLU A 263 -5.85 5.61 21.28
C GLU A 263 -7.07 4.70 21.41
N ARG A 264 -7.29 4.10 22.60
CA ARG A 264 -8.46 3.27 22.87
C ARG A 264 -9.74 4.09 22.82
N GLY A 265 -10.74 3.60 22.08
CA GLY A 265 -12.04 4.27 21.94
C GLY A 265 -11.94 5.68 21.35
N SER A 266 -10.92 5.97 20.53
CA SER A 266 -10.69 7.31 19.96
C SER A 266 -11.14 7.46 18.52
N TYR A 267 -11.42 6.37 17.81
CA TYR A 267 -11.78 6.39 16.39
C TYR A 267 -13.29 6.16 16.16
N ASP A 268 -13.87 6.96 15.29
CA ASP A 268 -15.26 6.82 14.85
C ASP A 268 -15.42 5.69 13.83
N ALA A 269 -14.41 5.51 12.97
CA ALA A 269 -14.35 4.35 12.10
C ALA A 269 -12.90 3.84 11.91
N VAL A 270 -12.80 2.53 11.65
CA VAL A 270 -11.59 1.87 11.15
C VAL A 270 -11.88 1.30 9.76
N VAL A 271 -11.05 1.64 8.79
CA VAL A 271 -11.16 1.20 7.40
C VAL A 271 -10.01 0.28 7.05
N THR A 272 -10.30 -0.97 6.75
CA THR A 272 -9.30 -1.97 6.34
C THR A 272 -9.52 -2.33 4.87
N LEU A 273 -8.50 -2.05 4.03
CA LEU A 273 -8.48 -2.40 2.61
C LEU A 273 -7.27 -3.28 2.31
N PHE A 274 -7.45 -4.55 1.93
CA PHE A 274 -6.38 -5.53 1.70
C PHE A 274 -5.41 -5.62 2.89
N PHE A 275 -5.95 -5.71 4.10
CA PHE A 275 -5.16 -5.54 5.32
C PHE A 275 -5.23 -6.72 6.29
N ILE A 276 -6.44 -7.24 6.61
CA ILE A 276 -6.60 -8.18 7.73
C ILE A 276 -5.87 -9.51 7.52
N ASP A 277 -5.73 -9.95 6.29
CA ASP A 277 -5.04 -11.17 5.89
C ASP A 277 -3.50 -11.06 5.92
N THR A 278 -2.97 -9.87 6.15
CA THR A 278 -1.53 -9.64 6.37
C THR A 278 -1.09 -9.97 7.81
N ALA A 279 -2.05 -10.19 8.71
CA ALA A 279 -1.79 -10.45 10.11
C ALA A 279 -1.10 -11.80 10.33
N ARG A 280 -0.07 -11.85 11.19
CA ARG A 280 0.44 -13.12 11.72
C ARG A 280 -0.53 -13.72 12.75
N ASN A 281 -1.14 -12.86 13.57
CA ASN A 281 -2.19 -13.17 14.50
C ASN A 281 -3.42 -12.31 14.16
N ILE A 282 -4.35 -12.89 13.41
CA ILE A 282 -5.55 -12.16 12.98
C ILE A 282 -6.47 -11.82 14.17
N VAL A 283 -6.48 -12.63 15.21
CA VAL A 283 -7.28 -12.34 16.41
C VAL A 283 -6.83 -11.04 17.06
N GLU A 284 -5.52 -10.83 17.20
CA GLU A 284 -4.93 -9.60 17.73
C GLU A 284 -5.29 -8.37 16.86
N TYR A 285 -5.36 -8.54 15.52
CA TYR A 285 -5.83 -7.45 14.64
C TYR A 285 -7.29 -7.10 14.93
N LEU A 286 -8.17 -8.10 15.07
CA LEU A 286 -9.58 -7.86 15.37
C LEU A 286 -9.77 -7.24 16.76
N GLU A 287 -9.03 -7.69 17.76
CA GLU A 287 -9.03 -7.11 19.12
C GLU A 287 -8.59 -5.64 19.09
N ASN A 288 -7.53 -5.30 18.32
CA ASN A 288 -7.07 -3.93 18.18
C ASN A 288 -8.08 -3.04 17.44
N ILE A 289 -8.69 -3.54 16.36
CA ILE A 289 -9.75 -2.81 15.64
C ILE A 289 -10.89 -2.49 16.61
N HIS A 290 -11.30 -3.49 17.41
CA HIS A 290 -12.33 -3.29 18.40
C HIS A 290 -11.91 -2.30 19.50
N ALA A 291 -10.68 -2.41 20.01
CA ALA A 291 -10.19 -1.59 21.11
C ALA A 291 -10.09 -0.09 20.75
N VAL A 292 -9.65 0.23 19.53
CA VAL A 292 -9.48 1.64 19.08
C VAL A 292 -10.79 2.32 18.73
N LEU A 293 -11.83 1.57 18.38
CA LEU A 293 -13.15 2.12 18.05
C LEU A 293 -13.87 2.63 19.29
N LYS A 294 -14.51 3.80 19.15
CA LYS A 294 -15.51 4.29 20.10
C LYS A 294 -16.67 3.30 20.26
N ALA A 295 -17.41 3.38 21.35
CA ALA A 295 -18.71 2.72 21.45
C ALA A 295 -19.62 3.23 20.31
N GLY A 296 -20.25 2.32 19.57
CA GLY A 296 -21.02 2.64 18.36
C GLY A 296 -20.18 2.93 17.11
N GLY A 297 -18.85 2.95 17.22
CA GLY A 297 -17.94 3.15 16.08
C GLY A 297 -18.00 1.99 15.08
N THR A 298 -17.54 2.25 13.85
CA THR A 298 -17.77 1.35 12.72
C THR A 298 -16.45 0.80 12.15
N TRP A 299 -16.40 -0.50 11.90
CA TRP A 299 -15.36 -1.15 11.11
C TRP A 299 -15.88 -1.43 9.70
N ILE A 300 -15.17 -0.89 8.71
CA ILE A 300 -15.43 -1.11 7.28
C ILE A 300 -14.28 -1.94 6.74
N ASN A 301 -14.55 -3.15 6.25
CA ASN A 301 -13.56 -4.03 5.65
C ASN A 301 -13.83 -4.28 4.17
N LEU A 302 -12.76 -4.25 3.37
CA LEU A 302 -12.76 -4.77 2.01
C LEU A 302 -11.41 -5.43 1.72
N GLY A 303 -11.41 -6.70 1.35
CA GLY A 303 -10.19 -7.41 0.98
C GLY A 303 -10.34 -8.91 0.85
N PRO A 304 -9.29 -9.57 0.37
CA PRO A 304 -9.21 -11.02 0.30
C PRO A 304 -8.85 -11.64 1.66
N LEU A 305 -8.72 -12.96 1.65
CA LEU A 305 -8.18 -13.75 2.75
C LEU A 305 -6.98 -14.57 2.23
N LEU A 306 -5.94 -13.87 1.80
CA LEU A 306 -4.69 -14.49 1.34
C LEU A 306 -3.62 -14.41 2.44
N TYR A 307 -3.54 -15.43 3.26
CA TYR A 307 -2.59 -15.52 4.37
C TYR A 307 -1.16 -15.78 3.89
N GLY A 308 -0.40 -14.72 3.55
CA GLY A 308 0.91 -14.81 2.91
C GLY A 308 2.14 -14.54 3.79
N THR A 309 1.96 -14.03 5.02
CA THR A 309 3.07 -13.55 5.88
C THR A 309 3.50 -14.51 6.98
N GLY A 310 3.24 -15.80 6.83
CA GLY A 310 3.49 -16.84 7.85
C GLY A 310 2.55 -16.68 9.06
N PRO A 311 1.24 -16.76 8.84
CA PRO A 311 0.22 -16.61 9.86
C PRO A 311 0.30 -17.77 10.87
N TRP A 312 -0.17 -17.51 12.09
CA TRP A 312 -0.31 -18.56 13.11
C TRP A 312 -1.57 -19.40 12.89
N VAL A 313 -2.62 -18.78 12.33
CA VAL A 313 -3.90 -19.42 11.99
C VAL A 313 -4.44 -18.80 10.70
N GLU A 314 -5.20 -19.58 9.93
CA GLU A 314 -5.79 -19.20 8.65
C GLU A 314 -7.31 -19.41 8.67
N PRO A 315 -8.08 -18.58 9.39
CA PRO A 315 -9.52 -18.76 9.50
C PRO A 315 -10.23 -18.45 8.19
N SER A 316 -11.31 -19.15 7.94
CA SER A 316 -12.24 -18.86 6.84
C SER A 316 -13.01 -17.57 7.09
N LEU A 317 -13.66 -17.04 6.04
CA LEU A 317 -14.52 -15.86 6.15
C LEU A 317 -15.57 -16.01 7.27
N GLY A 318 -16.26 -17.17 7.32
CA GLY A 318 -17.26 -17.41 8.36
C GLY A 318 -16.69 -17.37 9.79
N GLU A 319 -15.48 -17.93 9.99
CA GLU A 319 -14.81 -17.87 11.30
C GLU A 319 -14.40 -16.43 11.67
N ILE A 320 -13.95 -15.61 10.72
CA ILE A 320 -13.64 -14.20 10.97
C ILE A 320 -14.90 -13.43 11.42
N LEU A 321 -16.02 -13.62 10.73
CA LEU A 321 -17.28 -12.95 11.07
C LEU A 321 -17.78 -13.39 12.44
N GLN A 322 -17.69 -14.69 12.79
CA GLN A 322 -18.01 -15.19 14.12
C GLN A 322 -17.09 -14.61 15.21
N MET A 323 -15.78 -14.50 14.93
CA MET A 323 -14.85 -13.86 15.87
C MET A 323 -15.20 -12.39 16.09
N ALA A 324 -15.52 -11.65 15.03
CA ALA A 324 -15.98 -10.26 15.13
C ALA A 324 -17.24 -10.14 16.00
N GLN A 325 -18.24 -11.02 15.81
CA GLN A 325 -19.45 -11.04 16.62
C GLN A 325 -19.15 -11.37 18.10
N ARG A 326 -18.25 -12.31 18.36
CA ARG A 326 -17.81 -12.65 19.74
C ARG A 326 -17.09 -11.49 20.44
N LEU A 327 -16.36 -10.67 19.69
CA LEU A 327 -15.72 -9.45 20.17
C LEU A 327 -16.71 -8.31 20.43
N GLY A 328 -17.97 -8.42 20.01
CA GLY A 328 -18.99 -7.41 20.22
C GLY A 328 -19.25 -6.52 19.01
N PHE A 329 -18.97 -7.02 17.80
CA PHE A 329 -19.40 -6.38 16.57
C PHE A 329 -20.78 -6.89 16.11
N GLU A 330 -21.59 -5.98 15.59
CA GLU A 330 -22.81 -6.26 14.86
C GLU A 330 -22.61 -5.97 13.38
N LEU A 331 -22.85 -6.96 12.49
CA LEU A 331 -22.78 -6.77 11.04
C LEU A 331 -23.99 -5.97 10.57
N LEU A 332 -23.75 -4.89 9.83
CA LEU A 332 -24.78 -4.02 9.28
C LEU A 332 -25.16 -4.45 7.85
N PRO A 333 -26.39 -4.16 7.40
CA PRO A 333 -26.77 -4.30 6.00
C PRO A 333 -25.85 -3.49 5.07
N THR A 334 -25.50 -4.06 3.93
CA THR A 334 -24.68 -3.44 2.89
C THR A 334 -25.46 -3.27 1.60
N ASP A 335 -25.13 -2.23 0.82
CA ASP A 335 -25.76 -2.00 -0.48
C ASP A 335 -25.47 -3.14 -1.46
N GLY A 336 -26.51 -3.66 -2.10
CA GLY A 336 -26.39 -4.73 -3.11
C GLY A 336 -25.57 -4.33 -4.35
N ARG A 337 -25.39 -3.04 -4.61
CA ARG A 337 -24.54 -2.54 -5.69
C ARG A 337 -23.06 -2.89 -5.50
N PHE A 338 -22.63 -3.16 -4.26
CA PHE A 338 -21.24 -3.43 -3.93
C PHE A 338 -20.81 -4.89 -4.18
N GLY A 339 -21.68 -5.74 -4.63
CA GLY A 339 -21.37 -7.11 -4.97
C GLY A 339 -22.46 -8.12 -4.61
N ALA A 340 -22.23 -9.37 -4.98
CA ALA A 340 -23.12 -10.47 -4.65
C ALA A 340 -23.06 -10.82 -3.16
N ASP A 341 -24.13 -11.42 -2.62
CA ASP A 341 -24.13 -11.98 -1.26
C ASP A 341 -23.16 -13.14 -1.17
N SER A 342 -22.14 -13.05 -0.31
CA SER A 342 -21.04 -14.02 -0.24
C SER A 342 -21.48 -15.42 0.22
N PHE A 343 -22.58 -15.51 0.96
CA PHE A 343 -23.09 -16.78 1.48
C PHE A 343 -24.33 -17.28 0.72
N ASN A 344 -24.73 -16.61 -0.37
CA ASN A 344 -25.91 -16.98 -1.18
C ASN A 344 -27.19 -17.21 -0.32
N GLY A 345 -27.32 -16.50 0.79
CA GLY A 345 -28.42 -16.65 1.74
C GLY A 345 -28.38 -17.94 2.58
N GLN A 346 -27.34 -18.77 2.49
CA GLN A 346 -27.20 -19.99 3.29
C GLN A 346 -27.02 -19.74 4.79
N VAL A 347 -26.54 -18.55 5.15
CA VAL A 347 -26.39 -18.10 6.54
C VAL A 347 -27.32 -16.90 6.74
N PRO A 348 -28.55 -17.12 7.27
CA PRO A 348 -29.60 -16.08 7.33
C PRO A 348 -29.16 -14.82 8.09
N GLU A 349 -28.33 -14.95 9.13
CA GLU A 349 -27.85 -13.83 9.94
C GLU A 349 -26.89 -12.89 9.19
N TRP A 350 -26.22 -13.36 8.12
CA TRP A 350 -25.29 -12.58 7.30
C TRP A 350 -25.85 -12.17 5.95
N LYS A 351 -27.09 -12.61 5.64
CA LYS A 351 -27.75 -12.29 4.37
C LYS A 351 -27.81 -10.78 4.16
N GLY A 352 -27.29 -10.30 3.02
CA GLY A 352 -27.27 -8.89 2.66
C GLY A 352 -26.28 -8.03 3.45
N LYS A 353 -25.40 -8.62 4.26
CA LYS A 353 -24.43 -7.91 5.08
C LYS A 353 -22.99 -8.09 4.60
N VAL A 354 -22.69 -9.18 3.90
CA VAL A 354 -21.35 -9.51 3.40
C VAL A 354 -21.40 -9.68 1.89
N ARG A 355 -20.57 -8.92 1.18
CA ARG A 355 -20.56 -8.88 -0.29
C ARG A 355 -19.22 -9.33 -0.84
N GLY A 356 -19.27 -10.21 -1.86
CA GLY A 356 -18.12 -10.54 -2.69
C GLY A 356 -18.04 -9.58 -3.89
N CYS A 357 -16.88 -8.96 -4.10
CA CYS A 357 -16.62 -8.12 -5.26
C CYS A 357 -15.29 -8.49 -5.93
N LEU A 358 -15.27 -8.49 -7.26
CA LEU A 358 -14.05 -8.75 -8.02
C LEU A 358 -13.12 -7.53 -7.91
N ALA A 359 -12.04 -7.67 -7.17
CA ALA A 359 -11.05 -6.63 -6.96
C ALA A 359 -9.69 -7.01 -7.56
N GLY A 360 -9.21 -6.21 -8.51
CA GLY A 360 -7.86 -6.35 -9.06
C GLY A 360 -6.80 -5.99 -8.02
N TYR A 361 -5.65 -6.65 -8.10
CA TYR A 361 -4.48 -6.31 -7.29
C TYR A 361 -3.20 -6.48 -8.09
N SER A 362 -2.52 -5.39 -8.37
CA SER A 362 -1.39 -5.35 -9.31
C SER A 362 -1.75 -5.94 -10.69
N TRP A 363 -2.98 -5.69 -11.12
CA TRP A 363 -3.49 -6.19 -12.39
C TRP A 363 -3.19 -5.21 -13.52
N ASP A 364 -2.22 -5.57 -14.33
CA ASP A 364 -1.92 -4.86 -15.58
C ASP A 364 -2.88 -5.33 -16.69
N LYS A 365 -3.75 -4.43 -17.18
CA LYS A 365 -4.72 -4.72 -18.26
C LYS A 365 -4.06 -5.14 -19.59
N GLU A 366 -2.82 -4.70 -19.84
CA GLU A 366 -2.05 -5.07 -21.02
C GLU A 366 -1.34 -6.42 -20.88
N SER A 367 -1.35 -7.02 -19.69
CA SER A 367 -0.76 -8.32 -19.41
C SER A 367 -1.62 -9.47 -19.95
N LEU A 368 -0.99 -10.62 -20.17
CA LEU A 368 -1.66 -11.89 -20.47
C LEU A 368 -2.17 -12.61 -19.21
N SER A 369 -1.98 -12.03 -18.03
CA SER A 369 -2.46 -12.55 -16.75
C SER A 369 -3.44 -11.58 -16.10
N ARG A 370 -4.37 -12.12 -15.32
CA ARG A 370 -5.25 -11.37 -14.42
C ARG A 370 -4.92 -11.74 -13.00
N ASN A 371 -4.64 -10.74 -12.18
CA ASN A 371 -4.51 -10.94 -10.74
C ASN A 371 -5.65 -10.19 -10.06
N ALA A 372 -6.60 -10.95 -9.54
CA ALA A 372 -7.80 -10.43 -8.89
C ALA A 372 -8.29 -11.41 -7.82
N TYR A 373 -9.02 -10.87 -6.85
CA TYR A 373 -9.63 -11.62 -5.76
C TYR A 373 -11.13 -11.40 -5.75
N GLU A 374 -11.87 -12.37 -5.27
CA GLU A 374 -13.22 -12.18 -4.76
C GLU A 374 -13.11 -11.52 -3.38
N ALA A 375 -12.85 -10.22 -3.37
CA ALA A 375 -12.64 -9.47 -2.14
C ALA A 375 -13.96 -9.34 -1.37
N GLN A 376 -13.87 -9.46 -0.04
CA GLN A 376 -15.03 -9.49 0.84
C GLN A 376 -15.25 -8.14 1.50
N PHE A 377 -16.44 -7.58 1.31
CA PHE A 377 -16.86 -6.30 1.86
C PHE A 377 -17.91 -6.51 2.95
N TRP A 378 -17.70 -5.89 4.10
CA TRP A 378 -18.69 -5.78 5.17
C TRP A 378 -18.51 -4.52 5.99
N VAL A 379 -19.56 -4.17 6.70
CA VAL A 379 -19.60 -3.07 7.67
C VAL A 379 -20.05 -3.63 9.00
N ALA A 380 -19.30 -3.36 10.06
CA ALA A 380 -19.60 -3.86 11.40
C ALA A 380 -19.56 -2.72 12.41
N ARG A 381 -20.56 -2.66 13.32
CA ARG A 381 -20.64 -1.68 14.41
C ARG A 381 -20.19 -2.28 15.72
N LYS A 382 -19.37 -1.59 16.46
CA LYS A 382 -19.02 -1.95 17.84
C LYS A 382 -20.21 -1.68 18.77
N VAL A 383 -20.76 -2.73 19.38
CA VAL A 383 -21.93 -2.65 20.28
C VAL A 383 -21.62 -2.93 21.75
N ARG A 384 -20.42 -3.44 22.05
CA ARG A 384 -19.95 -3.72 23.41
C ARG A 384 -18.51 -3.25 23.60
#